data_6464279c856b05d1d08166963aeae0d3
#
_entry.id   6464279c856b05d1d08166963aeae0d3
#
_cell.length_a   1.000
_cell.length_b   1.000
_cell.length_c   1.000
_cell.angle_alpha   90.00
_cell.angle_beta   90.00
_cell.angle_gamma   90.00
#
_symmetry.space_group_name_H-M   'P 1'
#
loop_
_entity.id
_entity.type
_entity.pdbx_description
1 polymer ?
#
loop_
_entity_poly.entity_id
_entity_poly.type
_entity_poly.pdbx_seq_one_letter_code
_entity_poly.pdbx_strand_id
1 'polypeptide(L)' 'MANLKIELVKSLNGRLESHIATANSLGLRKIGDKTVQPDNPPTRGKLQKIGYLLKVTEVE' A
#
# COMPACT_ATOMS: atom_id res chain seq x y z
N MET A 1 -6.76 -4.73 17.99
CA MET A 1 -6.20 -5.32 16.78
C MET A 1 -5.32 -4.29 16.10
N ALA A 2 -4.19 -4.74 15.56
CA ALA A 2 -3.25 -3.81 14.94
C ALA A 2 -3.74 -3.35 13.57
N ASN A 3 -3.48 -2.10 13.28
CA ASN A 3 -3.72 -1.53 11.96
C ASN A 3 -2.39 -1.10 11.36
N LEU A 4 -2.36 -0.99 10.04
CA LEU A 4 -1.18 -0.54 9.32
C LEU A 4 -1.49 0.76 8.61
N LYS A 5 -0.65 1.75 8.84
CA LYS A 5 -0.70 3.00 8.09
C LYS A 5 0.24 2.87 6.90
N ILE A 6 -0.30 3.03 5.72
CA ILE A 6 0.41 2.81 4.47
C ILE A 6 0.47 4.14 3.72
N GLU A 7 1.67 4.53 3.33
CA GLU A 7 1.88 5.76 2.58
C GLU A 7 2.61 5.45 1.28
N LEU A 8 2.10 5.98 0.17
CA LEU A 8 2.74 5.81 -1.13
C LEU A 8 3.88 6.82 -1.24
N VAL A 9 5.11 6.32 -1.28
CA VAL A 9 6.31 7.16 -1.30
C VAL A 9 7.00 7.19 -2.66
N LYS A 10 6.62 6.31 -3.59
CA LYS A 10 7.19 6.27 -4.94
C LYS A 10 6.08 6.30 -5.98
N SER A 11 6.41 6.85 -7.16
CA SER A 11 5.45 6.98 -8.25
C SER A 11 5.02 5.62 -8.80
N LEU A 12 3.77 5.53 -9.20
CA LEU A 12 3.23 4.36 -9.90
C LEU A 12 3.49 4.41 -11.41
N ASN A 13 4.01 5.52 -11.93
CA ASN A 13 4.31 5.64 -13.35
C ASN A 13 5.37 4.63 -13.77
N GLY A 14 5.10 3.91 -14.86
CA GLY A 14 6.02 2.91 -15.37
C GLY A 14 6.03 1.60 -14.59
N ARG A 15 5.15 1.44 -13.63
CA ARG A 15 5.04 0.20 -12.87
C ARG A 15 4.11 -0.78 -13.58
N LEU A 16 4.18 -2.06 -13.18
CA LEU A 16 3.31 -3.08 -13.74
C LEU A 16 1.85 -2.77 -13.41
N GLU A 17 0.95 -3.07 -14.35
CA GLU A 17 -0.49 -2.84 -14.12
C GLU A 17 -0.99 -3.55 -12.89
N SER A 18 -0.51 -4.76 -12.61
CA SER A 18 -0.92 -5.50 -11.42
C SER A 18 -0.53 -4.77 -10.15
N HIS A 19 0.63 -4.10 -10.14
CA HIS A 19 1.07 -3.31 -9.00
C HIS A 19 0.22 -2.05 -8.85
N ILE A 20 -0.10 -1.40 -9.95
CA ILE A 20 -0.95 -0.22 -9.94
C ILE A 20 -2.35 -0.58 -9.43
N ALA A 21 -2.91 -1.68 -9.93
CA ALA A 21 -4.21 -2.15 -9.50
C ALA A 21 -4.21 -2.48 -8.00
N THR A 22 -3.14 -3.09 -7.51
CA THR A 22 -3.01 -3.41 -6.08
C THR A 22 -2.98 -2.14 -5.24
N ALA A 23 -2.21 -1.14 -5.66
CA ALA A 23 -2.16 0.15 -4.97
C ALA A 23 -3.53 0.83 -4.97
N ASN A 24 -4.22 0.81 -6.12
CA ASN A 24 -5.55 1.40 -6.24
C ASN A 24 -6.54 0.71 -5.31
N SER A 25 -6.43 -0.60 -5.14
CA SER A 25 -7.31 -1.35 -4.24
C SER A 25 -7.09 -0.95 -2.78
N LEU A 26 -5.92 -0.42 -2.46
CA LEU A 26 -5.63 0.13 -1.13
C LEU A 26 -5.99 1.61 -1.01
N GLY A 27 -6.43 2.24 -2.09
CA GLY A 27 -6.76 3.66 -2.11
C GLY A 27 -5.58 4.57 -2.39
N LEU A 28 -4.46 4.01 -2.81
CA LEU A 28 -3.23 4.76 -3.09
C LEU A 28 -3.09 4.97 -4.58
N ARG A 29 -3.07 6.21 -5.03
CA ARG A 29 -3.02 6.54 -6.46
C ARG A 29 -1.83 7.41 -6.84
N LYS A 30 -1.34 8.22 -5.91
CA LYS A 30 -0.23 9.14 -6.18
C LYS A 30 0.66 9.24 -4.94
N ILE A 31 1.85 9.77 -5.14
CA ILE A 31 2.79 9.98 -4.04
C ILE A 31 2.14 10.89 -2.99
N GLY A 32 2.27 10.49 -1.74
CA GLY A 32 1.69 11.22 -0.62
C GLY A 32 0.34 10.70 -0.17
N ASP A 33 -0.28 9.83 -0.95
CA ASP A 33 -1.54 9.20 -0.52
C ASP A 33 -1.28 8.27 0.67
N LYS A 34 -2.18 8.31 1.62
CA LYS A 34 -2.08 7.53 2.85
C LYS A 34 -3.38 6.79 3.11
N THR A 35 -3.26 5.63 3.70
CA THR A 35 -4.45 4.87 4.10
C THR A 35 -4.12 4.06 5.35
N VAL A 36 -5.17 3.69 6.09
CA VAL A 36 -5.04 2.78 7.24
C VAL A 36 -5.82 1.52 6.90
N GLN A 37 -5.13 0.40 6.97
CA GLN A 37 -5.72 -0.90 6.66
C GLN A 37 -5.52 -1.85 7.83
N PRO A 38 -6.44 -2.78 8.04
CA PRO A 38 -6.26 -3.78 9.10
C PRO A 38 -5.09 -4.71 8.76
N ASP A 39 -4.40 -5.16 9.80
CA ASP A 39 -3.31 -6.12 9.64
C ASP A 39 -3.90 -7.52 9.50
N ASN A 40 -4.17 -7.92 8.29
CA ASN A 40 -4.72 -9.24 7.98
C ASN A 40 -4.02 -9.84 6.76
N PRO A 41 -4.18 -11.17 6.51
CA PRO A 41 -3.47 -11.82 5.41
C PRO A 41 -3.69 -11.18 4.02
N PRO A 42 -4.93 -10.80 3.62
CA PRO A 42 -5.10 -10.14 2.32
C PRO A 42 -4.31 -8.83 2.20
N THR A 43 -4.31 -8.01 3.25
CA THR A 43 -3.56 -6.75 3.25
C THR A 43 -2.07 -7.02 3.15
N ARG A 44 -1.57 -7.97 3.94
CA ARG A 44 -0.14 -8.33 3.89
C ARG A 44 0.28 -8.84 2.52
N GLY A 45 -0.56 -9.62 1.86
CA GLY A 45 -0.31 -10.10 0.52
C GLY A 45 -0.13 -8.95 -0.48
N LYS A 46 -0.97 -7.93 -0.38
CA LYS A 46 -0.86 -6.73 -1.22
C LYS A 46 0.42 -5.97 -0.92
N LEU A 47 0.77 -5.85 0.35
CA LEU A 47 1.99 -5.15 0.76
C LEU A 47 3.25 -5.85 0.29
N GLN A 48 3.24 -7.18 0.23
CA GLN A 48 4.38 -7.93 -0.31
C GLN A 48 4.62 -7.61 -1.78
N LYS A 49 3.56 -7.40 -2.56
CA LYS A 49 3.69 -7.10 -3.97
C LYS A 49 4.29 -5.72 -4.23
N ILE A 50 3.84 -4.73 -3.48
CA ILE A 50 4.17 -3.33 -3.76
C ILE A 50 4.84 -2.63 -2.59
N GLY A 51 5.32 -3.39 -1.60
CA GLY A 51 5.94 -2.79 -0.42
C GLY A 51 7.13 -1.90 -0.74
N TYR A 52 7.84 -2.18 -1.83
CA TYR A 52 8.97 -1.35 -2.26
C TYR A 52 8.55 0.07 -2.68
N LEU A 53 7.25 0.29 -2.91
CA LEU A 53 6.69 1.59 -3.26
C LEU A 53 6.11 2.32 -2.07
N LEU A 54 6.01 1.65 -0.93
CA LEU A 54 5.23 2.11 0.20
C LEU A 54 6.07 2.21 1.46
N LYS A 55 5.63 3.09 2.34
CA LYS A 55 6.13 3.12 3.72
C LYS A 55 4.99 2.62 4.62
N VAL A 56 5.27 1.56 5.36
CA VAL A 56 4.28 0.94 6.25
C VAL A 56 4.68 1.19 7.68
N THR A 57 3.72 1.67 8.48
CA THR A 57 3.92 1.92 9.90
C THR A 57 2.80 1.25 10.67
N GLU A 58 3.13 0.53 11.72
CA GLU A 58 2.10 -0.05 12.58
C GLU A 58 1.46 1.04 13.43
N VAL A 59 0.13 1.02 13.46
CA VAL A 59 -0.67 1.91 14.31
C VAL A 59 -1.74 1.08 14.99
N GLU A 60 -2.12 1.50 16.15
CA GLU A 60 -3.19 0.83 16.90
C GLU A 60 -4.53 1.49 16.68
#